data_b8611c87b3ec56ac51ed50b27ad5f145
#
_entry.id   b8611c87b3ec56ac51ed50b27ad5f145
#
_cell.length_a   1.000
_cell.length_b   1.000
_cell.length_c   1.000
_cell.angle_alpha   90.00
_cell.angle_beta   90.00
_cell.angle_gamma   90.00
#
_symmetry.space_group_name_H-M   'P 1'
#
loop_
_entity.id
_entity.type
_entity.pdbx_description
1 polymer ?
#
loop_
_entity_poly.entity_id
_entity_poly.type
_entity_poly.pdbx_seq_one_letter_code
_entity_poly.pdbx_strand_id
1 'polypeptide(L)'
;MKERKNSAAAFEQAKQIIPGGVNSPVRALKSVGTTPLFVRDAKGPYIYDIDDNKFIDFCMSWGVFILGHNNDKVSKAASDAIFHGSSFGIPTLAETTLAEKVRESFPSMERLRFVNSGTEATMSAIRVARGFTGRDILVKFEGCYHGHADHLLVSAGSAVAKLNNASSAGVPAGFTQYTVVLPYNDTEALEKYFAENGDKVAALIIEPVACNMGVVPPTREFIEATRKVTREHGAILIFDEVITGFRLSYGGAQKRFGITPDMTTVGKIVGGGFPAAAFGGRADIMSVLAPEGPVYQAGTLSGNPVAMAAGYETLKQLGEPGVYELLEERSNRFLSRLEKIVEGKGIQVNHVGTMFTMFFNDQPVRNFQDTKKSDQERFARYFRNMLDRGIYVSPSQFEGNFISLCHTDEILDYVLKSIEESIG
;
A
#
# COMPACT_ATOMS: atom_id res chain seq x y z
N MET A 1 -3.50 28.38 -13.59
CA MET A 1 -2.41 27.43 -13.21
C MET A 1 -1.48 28.15 -12.24
N LYS A 2 -1.27 27.61 -11.04
CA LYS A 2 -0.29 28.17 -10.10
C LYS A 2 1.10 28.10 -10.74
N GLU A 3 1.86 29.18 -10.66
CA GLU A 3 3.21 29.22 -11.21
C GLU A 3 4.14 28.30 -10.39
N ARG A 4 4.94 27.47 -11.06
CA ARG A 4 5.82 26.47 -10.43
C ARG A 4 7.20 26.48 -11.10
N LYS A 5 7.78 27.67 -11.23
CA LYS A 5 9.08 27.88 -11.91
C LYS A 5 10.22 27.20 -11.18
N ASN A 6 10.24 27.32 -9.83
CA ASN A 6 11.31 26.73 -9.03
C ASN A 6 11.24 25.20 -9.06
N SER A 7 10.02 24.62 -8.93
CA SER A 7 9.81 23.18 -9.05
C SER A 7 10.24 22.66 -10.44
N ALA A 8 9.96 23.40 -11.51
CA ALA A 8 10.38 23.04 -12.86
C ALA A 8 11.91 23.05 -12.98
N ALA A 9 12.58 24.12 -12.51
CA ALA A 9 14.03 24.22 -12.53
C ALA A 9 14.69 23.11 -11.69
N ALA A 10 14.17 22.84 -10.50
CA ALA A 10 14.65 21.75 -9.62
C ALA A 10 14.49 20.38 -10.29
N PHE A 11 13.39 20.15 -11.01
CA PHE A 11 13.19 18.89 -11.73
C PHE A 11 14.19 18.72 -12.88
N GLU A 12 14.47 19.77 -13.66
CA GLU A 12 15.48 19.71 -14.71
C GLU A 12 16.88 19.41 -14.12
N GLN A 13 17.23 20.01 -12.97
CA GLN A 13 18.46 19.70 -12.27
C GLN A 13 18.49 18.25 -11.76
N ALA A 14 17.40 17.78 -11.15
CA ALA A 14 17.30 16.41 -10.64
C ALA A 14 17.51 15.35 -11.74
N LYS A 15 16.97 15.59 -12.95
CA LYS A 15 17.16 14.69 -14.10
C LYS A 15 18.62 14.49 -14.53
N GLN A 16 19.52 15.40 -14.18
CA GLN A 16 20.95 15.27 -14.49
C GLN A 16 21.66 14.25 -13.60
N ILE A 17 21.12 13.98 -12.39
CA ILE A 17 21.79 13.18 -11.37
C ILE A 17 20.95 12.00 -10.86
N ILE A 18 19.63 12.04 -11.04
CA ILE A 18 18.71 10.98 -10.63
C ILE A 18 17.96 10.50 -11.88
N PRO A 19 17.91 9.20 -12.19
CA PRO A 19 17.20 8.71 -13.36
C PRO A 19 15.74 9.16 -13.37
N GLY A 20 15.34 9.92 -14.41
CA GLY A 20 14.04 10.53 -14.52
C GLY A 20 13.71 11.62 -13.50
N GLY A 21 14.71 12.08 -12.71
CA GLY A 21 14.57 13.13 -11.69
C GLY A 21 13.84 12.70 -10.41
N VAL A 22 13.60 11.39 -10.22
CA VAL A 22 12.77 10.87 -9.12
C VAL A 22 13.29 9.53 -8.59
N ASN A 23 13.04 9.25 -7.30
CA ASN A 23 13.39 7.97 -6.66
C ASN A 23 12.25 6.92 -6.73
N SER A 24 11.14 7.26 -7.40
CA SER A 24 10.05 6.32 -7.71
C SER A 24 9.30 6.80 -8.96
N PRO A 25 9.01 5.93 -9.95
CA PRO A 25 8.57 6.35 -11.30
C PRO A 25 7.34 7.22 -11.34
N VAL A 26 6.32 6.93 -10.52
CA VAL A 26 5.03 7.65 -10.51
C VAL A 26 5.20 9.11 -10.10
N ARG A 27 6.23 9.44 -9.29
CA ARG A 27 6.52 10.81 -8.83
C ARG A 27 6.90 11.76 -9.97
N ALA A 28 7.28 11.23 -11.14
CA ALA A 28 7.61 12.05 -12.31
C ALA A 28 6.37 12.67 -13.00
N LEU A 29 5.15 12.34 -12.60
CA LEU A 29 3.87 12.84 -13.11
C LEU A 29 3.69 12.73 -14.63
N LYS A 30 4.41 11.81 -15.29
CA LYS A 30 4.36 11.62 -16.75
C LYS A 30 2.96 11.22 -17.22
N SER A 31 2.26 10.36 -16.46
CA SER A 31 0.90 9.88 -16.77
C SER A 31 -0.15 10.98 -16.81
N VAL A 32 0.06 12.08 -16.10
CA VAL A 32 -0.87 13.21 -16.02
C VAL A 32 -0.36 14.45 -16.74
N GLY A 33 0.80 14.35 -17.40
CA GLY A 33 1.33 15.38 -18.30
C GLY A 33 1.62 16.73 -17.63
N THR A 34 2.21 16.71 -16.42
CA THR A 34 2.61 17.93 -15.70
C THR A 34 3.94 17.75 -14.98
N THR A 35 4.56 18.86 -14.59
CA THR A 35 5.82 18.87 -13.83
C THR A 35 5.56 18.51 -12.37
N PRO A 36 6.40 17.66 -11.73
CA PRO A 36 6.31 17.35 -10.32
C PRO A 36 6.41 18.58 -9.42
N LEU A 37 5.72 18.52 -8.28
CA LEU A 37 5.95 19.45 -7.18
C LEU A 37 7.27 19.08 -6.48
N PHE A 38 8.05 20.09 -6.08
CA PHE A 38 9.14 19.92 -5.13
C PHE A 38 8.67 20.47 -3.79
N VAL A 39 8.39 19.57 -2.86
CA VAL A 39 7.82 19.89 -1.55
C VAL A 39 8.91 20.37 -0.61
N ARG A 40 8.68 21.51 0.05
CA ARG A 40 9.53 22.06 1.11
C ARG A 40 9.05 21.67 2.51
N ASP A 41 7.74 21.79 2.74
CA ASP A 41 7.10 21.55 4.03
C ASP A 41 5.82 20.74 3.90
N ALA A 42 5.41 20.12 5.00
CA ALA A 42 4.09 19.49 5.12
C ALA A 42 3.59 19.56 6.58
N LYS A 43 2.28 19.81 6.75
CA LYS A 43 1.64 19.82 8.08
C LYS A 43 0.17 19.45 7.97
N GLY A 44 -0.27 18.50 8.79
CA GLY A 44 -1.67 18.06 8.77
C GLY A 44 -2.08 17.56 7.38
N PRO A 45 -3.15 18.11 6.77
CA PRO A 45 -3.61 17.71 5.45
C PRO A 45 -2.89 18.42 4.29
N TYR A 46 -1.87 19.23 4.56
CA TYR A 46 -1.28 20.14 3.60
C TYR A 46 0.17 19.82 3.29
N ILE A 47 0.55 19.96 2.01
CA ILE A 47 1.92 20.07 1.53
C ILE A 47 2.16 21.46 0.95
N TYR A 48 3.39 21.95 1.04
CA TYR A 48 3.84 23.24 0.54
C TYR A 48 5.03 23.03 -0.39
N ASP A 49 4.92 23.51 -1.63
CA ASP A 49 6.04 23.42 -2.58
C ASP A 49 7.08 24.55 -2.41
N ILE A 50 8.18 24.43 -3.15
CA ILE A 50 9.24 25.45 -3.15
C ILE A 50 8.87 26.74 -3.91
N ASP A 51 7.70 26.77 -4.51
CA ASP A 51 7.09 27.93 -5.16
C ASP A 51 6.03 28.62 -4.26
N ASP A 52 6.01 28.29 -2.95
CA ASP A 52 5.09 28.79 -1.92
C ASP A 52 3.60 28.45 -2.18
N ASN A 53 3.32 27.49 -3.02
CA ASN A 53 1.97 27.00 -3.20
C ASN A 53 1.60 26.00 -2.09
N LYS A 54 0.34 26.09 -1.63
CA LYS A 54 -0.27 25.18 -0.66
C LYS A 54 -1.23 24.24 -1.36
N PHE A 55 -1.15 22.92 -1.04
CA PHE A 55 -2.04 21.90 -1.57
C PHE A 55 -2.63 21.06 -0.45
N ILE A 56 -3.92 20.71 -0.55
CA ILE A 56 -4.54 19.65 0.23
C ILE A 56 -4.07 18.32 -0.38
N ASP A 57 -3.49 17.44 0.43
CA ASP A 57 -2.88 16.19 -0.04
C ASP A 57 -3.77 14.98 0.22
N PHE A 58 -4.28 14.35 -0.83
CA PHE A 58 -5.00 13.06 -0.77
C PHE A 58 -4.12 11.86 -1.12
N CYS A 59 -2.88 12.07 -1.57
CA CYS A 59 -1.91 10.99 -1.73
C CYS A 59 -1.34 10.55 -0.37
N MET A 60 -1.20 11.47 0.59
CA MET A 60 -0.76 11.20 1.96
C MET A 60 0.48 10.30 2.03
N SER A 61 1.46 10.58 1.13
CA SER A 61 2.67 9.74 0.95
C SER A 61 2.35 8.27 0.65
N TRP A 62 1.40 8.04 -0.27
CA TRP A 62 0.93 6.70 -0.66
C TRP A 62 0.29 5.93 0.50
N GLY A 63 -0.45 6.65 1.32
CA GLY A 63 -1.19 6.09 2.45
C GLY A 63 -0.40 5.96 3.76
N VAL A 64 0.78 6.57 3.88
CA VAL A 64 1.57 6.57 5.13
C VAL A 64 0.89 7.40 6.24
N PHE A 65 0.40 8.60 5.91
CA PHE A 65 0.00 9.59 6.90
C PHE A 65 -1.51 9.57 7.22
N ILE A 66 -1.96 8.59 8.01
CA ILE A 66 -3.34 8.54 8.52
C ILE A 66 -3.62 9.60 9.62
N LEU A 67 -2.60 9.97 10.39
CA LEU A 67 -2.64 11.06 11.38
C LEU A 67 -2.40 12.45 10.76
N GLY A 68 -2.13 12.52 9.45
CA GLY A 68 -1.68 13.74 8.77
C GLY A 68 -0.16 13.90 8.79
N HIS A 69 0.33 14.81 7.95
CA HIS A 69 1.75 15.14 7.86
C HIS A 69 2.27 15.78 9.17
N ASN A 70 3.51 15.44 9.51
CA ASN A 70 4.25 16.06 10.61
C ASN A 70 3.42 16.17 11.91
N ASN A 71 2.84 15.03 12.36
CA ASN A 71 2.12 14.94 13.62
C ASN A 71 3.09 15.24 14.77
N ASP A 72 2.72 16.20 15.65
CA ASP A 72 3.63 16.74 16.68
C ASP A 72 4.15 15.66 17.65
N LYS A 73 3.31 14.72 18.07
CA LYS A 73 3.70 13.64 18.99
C LYS A 73 4.65 12.66 18.30
N VAL A 74 4.37 12.30 17.04
CA VAL A 74 5.22 11.39 16.26
C VAL A 74 6.58 12.04 15.97
N SER A 75 6.57 13.30 15.54
CA SER A 75 7.81 14.05 15.27
C SER A 75 8.66 14.23 16.51
N LYS A 76 8.02 14.49 17.67
CA LYS A 76 8.72 14.57 18.96
C LYS A 76 9.34 13.23 19.34
N ALA A 77 8.60 12.14 19.26
CA ALA A 77 9.11 10.81 19.60
C ALA A 77 10.34 10.42 18.73
N ALA A 78 10.28 10.70 17.42
CA ALA A 78 11.39 10.50 16.52
C ALA A 78 12.59 11.38 16.86
N SER A 79 12.37 12.67 17.14
CA SER A 79 13.43 13.62 17.52
C SER A 79 14.10 13.22 18.84
N ASP A 80 13.32 12.84 19.85
CA ASP A 80 13.85 12.36 21.12
C ASP A 80 14.74 11.11 20.91
N ALA A 81 14.31 10.17 20.07
CA ALA A 81 15.10 8.98 19.76
C ALA A 81 16.44 9.33 19.08
N ILE A 82 16.46 10.31 18.16
CA ILE A 82 17.68 10.76 17.48
C ILE A 82 18.75 11.21 18.49
N PHE A 83 18.38 11.92 19.57
CA PHE A 83 19.33 12.38 20.58
C PHE A 83 20.01 11.25 21.35
N HIS A 84 19.41 10.05 21.39
CA HIS A 84 20.00 8.86 22.01
C HIS A 84 20.77 7.97 21.01
N GLY A 85 20.63 8.22 19.73
CA GLY A 85 21.29 7.49 18.65
C GLY A 85 20.30 6.83 17.68
N SER A 86 20.61 6.90 16.39
CA SER A 86 19.70 6.45 15.31
C SER A 86 19.92 5.00 14.88
N SER A 87 21.08 4.39 15.21
CA SER A 87 21.40 3.01 14.84
C SER A 87 22.55 2.47 15.70
N PHE A 88 22.41 1.25 16.19
CA PHE A 88 23.41 0.64 17.07
C PHE A 88 24.00 -0.68 16.52
N GLY A 89 23.30 -1.37 15.60
CA GLY A 89 23.65 -2.73 15.17
C GLY A 89 23.50 -3.77 16.28
N ILE A 90 22.75 -3.44 17.34
CA ILE A 90 22.48 -4.22 18.57
C ILE A 90 21.01 -4.05 18.91
N PRO A 91 20.31 -5.09 19.43
CA PRO A 91 18.89 -4.99 19.79
C PRO A 91 18.58 -3.88 20.78
N THR A 92 17.39 -3.30 20.66
CA THR A 92 16.88 -2.25 21.54
C THR A 92 15.50 -2.58 22.10
N LEU A 93 15.15 -2.02 23.25
CA LEU A 93 13.80 -2.17 23.83
C LEU A 93 12.71 -1.55 22.93
N ALA A 94 13.05 -0.55 22.12
CA ALA A 94 12.10 0.08 21.21
C ALA A 94 11.54 -0.91 20.18
N GLU A 95 12.35 -1.88 19.73
CA GLU A 95 11.92 -2.95 18.84
C GLU A 95 10.86 -3.83 19.49
N THR A 96 11.13 -4.30 20.72
CA THR A 96 10.18 -5.13 21.47
C THR A 96 8.87 -4.38 21.73
N THR A 97 8.96 -3.11 22.15
CA THR A 97 7.80 -2.27 22.45
C THR A 97 6.89 -2.09 21.23
N LEU A 98 7.46 -1.80 20.06
CA LEU A 98 6.66 -1.71 18.83
C LEU A 98 6.14 -3.08 18.38
N ALA A 99 6.94 -4.15 18.52
CA ALA A 99 6.51 -5.50 18.18
C ALA A 99 5.30 -5.96 19.00
N GLU A 100 5.28 -5.67 20.30
CA GLU A 100 4.12 -5.93 21.17
C GLU A 100 2.88 -5.18 20.69
N LYS A 101 3.03 -3.90 20.31
CA LYS A 101 1.94 -3.08 19.80
C LYS A 101 1.38 -3.61 18.47
N VAL A 102 2.24 -4.10 17.58
CA VAL A 102 1.82 -4.76 16.33
C VAL A 102 1.09 -6.06 16.62
N ARG A 103 1.60 -6.92 17.52
CA ARG A 103 0.95 -8.17 17.91
C ARG A 103 -0.41 -7.98 18.56
N GLU A 104 -0.56 -6.95 19.38
CA GLU A 104 -1.85 -6.54 19.97
C GLU A 104 -2.90 -6.27 18.89
N SER A 105 -2.47 -5.64 17.79
CA SER A 105 -3.33 -5.26 16.67
C SER A 105 -3.60 -6.41 15.70
N PHE A 106 -2.61 -7.26 15.48
CA PHE A 106 -2.62 -8.39 14.56
C PHE A 106 -2.31 -9.71 15.29
N PRO A 107 -3.32 -10.34 15.94
CA PRO A 107 -3.10 -11.63 16.64
C PRO A 107 -2.58 -12.76 15.75
N SER A 108 -2.77 -12.66 14.43
CA SER A 108 -2.19 -13.58 13.44
C SER A 108 -0.65 -13.51 13.37
N MET A 109 -0.05 -12.39 13.82
CA MET A 109 1.40 -12.21 13.89
C MET A 109 1.91 -12.61 15.28
N GLU A 110 1.84 -13.90 15.63
CA GLU A 110 2.33 -14.42 16.91
C GLU A 110 3.81 -14.08 17.12
N ARG A 111 4.58 -14.09 16.02
CA ARG A 111 5.99 -13.65 15.95
C ARG A 111 6.19 -12.79 14.71
N LEU A 112 7.06 -11.80 14.80
CA LEU A 112 7.36 -10.90 13.70
C LEU A 112 8.82 -10.47 13.68
N ARG A 113 9.24 -9.91 12.53
CA ARG A 113 10.54 -9.26 12.35
C ARG A 113 10.39 -7.96 11.59
N PHE A 114 11.06 -6.90 12.08
CA PHE A 114 11.11 -5.62 11.39
C PHE A 114 12.10 -5.66 10.23
N VAL A 115 11.78 -4.86 9.22
CA VAL A 115 12.58 -4.56 8.02
C VAL A 115 12.37 -3.09 7.66
N ASN A 116 13.01 -2.59 6.58
CA ASN A 116 12.95 -1.16 6.26
C ASN A 116 11.90 -0.78 5.19
N SER A 117 11.38 -1.76 4.47
CA SER A 117 10.43 -1.52 3.38
C SER A 117 9.42 -2.65 3.21
N GLY A 118 8.28 -2.33 2.57
CA GLY A 118 7.30 -3.35 2.20
C GLY A 118 7.87 -4.42 1.27
N THR A 119 8.79 -4.05 0.36
CA THR A 119 9.49 -5.02 -0.50
C THR A 119 10.29 -6.03 0.31
N GLU A 120 11.06 -5.58 1.31
CA GLU A 120 11.78 -6.48 2.20
C GLU A 120 10.84 -7.39 3.00
N ALA A 121 9.71 -6.84 3.46
CA ALA A 121 8.72 -7.60 4.21
C ALA A 121 8.12 -8.74 3.37
N THR A 122 7.62 -8.44 2.18
CA THR A 122 6.99 -9.42 1.28
C THR A 122 7.98 -10.45 0.76
N MET A 123 9.17 -10.00 0.34
CA MET A 123 10.27 -10.88 -0.08
C MET A 123 10.65 -11.87 1.03
N SER A 124 10.72 -11.40 2.28
CA SER A 124 11.09 -12.22 3.43
C SER A 124 9.98 -13.19 3.82
N ALA A 125 8.72 -12.74 3.82
CA ALA A 125 7.55 -13.59 4.10
C ALA A 125 7.45 -14.75 3.09
N ILE A 126 7.65 -14.48 1.80
CA ILE A 126 7.64 -15.50 0.75
C ILE A 126 8.78 -16.48 0.94
N ARG A 127 9.99 -16.02 1.30
CA ARG A 127 11.13 -16.88 1.58
C ARG A 127 10.86 -17.80 2.78
N VAL A 128 10.26 -17.27 3.84
CA VAL A 128 9.84 -18.06 5.01
C VAL A 128 8.80 -19.12 4.62
N ALA A 129 7.78 -18.74 3.85
CA ALA A 129 6.75 -19.66 3.40
C ALA A 129 7.32 -20.80 2.54
N ARG A 130 8.25 -20.51 1.62
CA ARG A 130 8.98 -21.53 0.84
C ARG A 130 9.84 -22.42 1.74
N GLY A 131 10.58 -21.84 2.68
CA GLY A 131 11.40 -22.60 3.63
C GLY A 131 10.59 -23.49 4.56
N PHE A 132 9.42 -23.04 4.98
CA PHE A 132 8.51 -23.80 5.84
C PHE A 132 7.84 -24.97 5.10
N THR A 133 7.33 -24.72 3.89
CA THR A 133 6.57 -25.72 3.12
C THR A 133 7.47 -26.68 2.32
N GLY A 134 8.71 -26.29 2.03
CA GLY A 134 9.59 -27.01 1.10
C GLY A 134 9.11 -26.96 -0.36
N ARG A 135 8.24 -26.02 -0.70
CA ARG A 135 7.63 -25.85 -2.03
C ARG A 135 8.09 -24.56 -2.69
N ASP A 136 7.98 -24.46 -4.02
CA ASP A 136 8.54 -23.34 -4.79
C ASP A 136 7.49 -22.36 -5.30
N ILE A 137 6.27 -22.82 -5.64
CA ILE A 137 5.29 -22.01 -6.37
C ILE A 137 4.70 -20.92 -5.46
N LEU A 138 4.72 -19.69 -5.96
CA LEU A 138 4.02 -18.54 -5.40
C LEU A 138 2.83 -18.20 -6.29
N VAL A 139 1.64 -18.06 -5.71
CA VAL A 139 0.46 -17.50 -6.38
C VAL A 139 0.28 -16.06 -5.96
N LYS A 140 0.08 -15.15 -6.92
CA LYS A 140 -0.31 -13.75 -6.73
C LYS A 140 -1.40 -13.36 -7.70
N PHE A 141 -1.92 -12.12 -7.60
CA PHE A 141 -3.01 -11.66 -8.46
C PHE A 141 -2.60 -10.51 -9.39
N GLU A 142 -3.21 -10.48 -10.57
CA GLU A 142 -3.02 -9.41 -11.56
C GLU A 142 -3.44 -8.06 -10.94
N GLY A 143 -2.64 -7.03 -11.19
CA GLY A 143 -2.88 -5.69 -10.64
C GLY A 143 -2.40 -5.47 -9.22
N CYS A 144 -2.11 -6.54 -8.45
CA CYS A 144 -1.52 -6.43 -7.11
C CYS A 144 -0.01 -6.18 -7.18
N TYR A 145 0.48 -5.30 -6.33
CA TYR A 145 1.89 -4.98 -6.17
C TYR A 145 2.40 -5.36 -4.78
N HIS A 146 3.47 -6.13 -4.73
CA HIS A 146 4.06 -6.64 -3.49
C HIS A 146 5.54 -6.27 -3.35
N GLY A 147 5.94 -5.11 -3.89
CA GLY A 147 7.33 -4.71 -3.95
C GLY A 147 8.03 -5.13 -5.24
N HIS A 148 9.33 -4.85 -5.33
CA HIS A 148 10.11 -4.96 -6.56
C HIS A 148 11.19 -6.06 -6.51
N ALA A 149 11.01 -7.10 -5.68
CA ALA A 149 11.83 -8.30 -5.77
C ALA A 149 11.57 -9.02 -7.11
N ASP A 150 12.61 -9.57 -7.74
CA ASP A 150 12.56 -10.10 -9.11
C ASP A 150 11.41 -11.09 -9.34
N HIS A 151 11.17 -12.00 -8.40
CA HIS A 151 10.09 -12.99 -8.49
C HIS A 151 8.68 -12.39 -8.32
N LEU A 152 8.56 -11.11 -7.96
CA LEU A 152 7.30 -10.37 -7.84
C LEU A 152 7.01 -9.47 -9.05
N LEU A 153 8.03 -9.15 -9.85
CA LEU A 153 7.93 -8.37 -11.08
C LEU A 153 7.48 -9.27 -12.25
N VAL A 154 6.28 -9.82 -12.12
CA VAL A 154 5.68 -10.76 -13.05
C VAL A 154 4.30 -10.26 -13.44
N SER A 155 4.00 -10.26 -14.74
CA SER A 155 2.67 -9.99 -15.29
C SER A 155 2.00 -11.28 -15.77
N ALA A 156 0.66 -11.28 -15.80
CA ALA A 156 -0.09 -12.40 -16.39
C ALA A 156 0.35 -12.63 -17.84
N GLY A 157 0.67 -13.88 -18.18
CA GLY A 157 0.87 -14.31 -19.56
C GLY A 157 -0.46 -14.35 -20.32
N SER A 158 -0.42 -14.27 -21.64
CA SER A 158 -1.62 -14.58 -22.46
C SER A 158 -2.08 -16.02 -22.17
N ALA A 159 -3.38 -16.27 -22.22
CA ALA A 159 -4.00 -17.58 -21.93
C ALA A 159 -3.43 -18.75 -22.76
N VAL A 160 -2.68 -18.46 -23.82
CA VAL A 160 -2.02 -19.42 -24.72
C VAL A 160 -0.53 -19.64 -24.37
N ALA A 161 0.11 -18.71 -23.64
CA ALA A 161 1.52 -18.84 -23.28
C ALA A 161 1.64 -19.37 -21.84
N LYS A 162 2.10 -20.60 -21.69
CA LYS A 162 2.41 -21.25 -20.40
C LYS A 162 3.55 -20.58 -19.60
N LEU A 163 4.03 -19.42 -20.03
CA LEU A 163 5.17 -18.72 -19.44
C LEU A 163 4.73 -17.35 -18.92
N ASN A 164 4.90 -17.13 -17.62
CA ASN A 164 4.77 -15.82 -16.99
C ASN A 164 5.88 -14.90 -17.51
N ASN A 165 5.51 -13.71 -17.97
CA ASN A 165 6.48 -12.74 -18.49
C ASN A 165 6.97 -11.83 -17.37
N ALA A 166 8.26 -11.52 -17.37
CA ALA A 166 8.79 -10.46 -16.52
C ALA A 166 8.12 -9.13 -16.91
N SER A 167 7.65 -8.39 -15.91
CA SER A 167 7.08 -7.03 -16.09
C SER A 167 8.15 -5.94 -16.14
N SER A 168 9.41 -6.29 -15.96
CA SER A 168 10.56 -5.39 -16.01
C SER A 168 11.71 -6.00 -16.80
N ALA A 169 12.37 -5.17 -17.60
CA ALA A 169 13.67 -5.52 -18.15
C ALA A 169 14.67 -5.82 -17.01
N GLY A 170 15.59 -6.74 -17.24
CA GLY A 170 16.61 -7.13 -16.25
C GLY A 170 16.18 -8.26 -15.30
N VAL A 171 14.92 -8.69 -15.32
CA VAL A 171 14.47 -9.86 -14.56
C VAL A 171 14.66 -11.13 -15.40
N PRO A 172 15.55 -12.06 -15.00
CA PRO A 172 15.75 -13.31 -15.72
C PRO A 172 14.51 -14.23 -15.65
N ALA A 173 14.24 -14.98 -16.70
CA ALA A 173 13.11 -15.92 -16.75
C ALA A 173 13.12 -16.95 -15.60
N GLY A 174 14.31 -17.34 -15.12
CA GLY A 174 14.45 -18.24 -13.98
C GLY A 174 13.84 -17.72 -12.68
N PHE A 175 13.70 -16.41 -12.51
CA PHE A 175 13.03 -15.82 -11.33
C PHE A 175 11.51 -15.84 -11.42
N THR A 176 10.96 -15.80 -12.63
CA THR A 176 9.50 -15.69 -12.85
C THR A 176 8.81 -17.05 -12.96
N GLN A 177 9.55 -18.12 -13.23
CA GLN A 177 9.00 -19.47 -13.49
C GLN A 177 8.19 -20.07 -12.34
N TYR A 178 8.47 -19.65 -11.11
CA TYR A 178 7.80 -20.14 -9.92
C TYR A 178 6.72 -19.17 -9.39
N THR A 179 6.39 -18.12 -10.15
CA THR A 179 5.34 -17.18 -9.76
C THR A 179 4.17 -17.26 -10.73
N VAL A 180 3.01 -17.61 -10.21
CA VAL A 180 1.76 -17.72 -10.96
C VAL A 180 0.91 -16.49 -10.71
N VAL A 181 0.40 -15.87 -11.77
CA VAL A 181 -0.46 -14.70 -11.69
C VAL A 181 -1.87 -15.08 -12.13
N LEU A 182 -2.83 -14.99 -11.22
CA LEU A 182 -4.25 -15.25 -11.45
C LEU A 182 -5.04 -13.94 -11.51
N PRO A 183 -6.21 -13.91 -12.15
CA PRO A 183 -7.08 -12.73 -12.13
C PRO A 183 -7.58 -12.45 -10.70
N TYR A 184 -7.60 -11.18 -10.30
CA TYR A 184 -8.20 -10.75 -9.03
C TYR A 184 -9.73 -10.81 -9.13
N ASN A 185 -10.41 -11.26 -8.06
CA ASN A 185 -11.85 -11.48 -8.01
C ASN A 185 -12.39 -12.58 -8.94
N ASP A 186 -11.53 -13.50 -9.37
CA ASP A 186 -11.92 -14.69 -10.14
C ASP A 186 -11.77 -15.95 -9.26
N THR A 187 -12.85 -16.30 -8.56
CA THR A 187 -12.91 -17.45 -7.65
C THR A 187 -12.73 -18.76 -8.41
N GLU A 188 -13.32 -18.87 -9.61
CA GLU A 188 -13.27 -20.09 -10.43
C GLU A 188 -11.83 -20.37 -10.88
N ALA A 189 -11.12 -19.35 -11.40
CA ALA A 189 -9.71 -19.48 -11.79
C ALA A 189 -8.83 -19.89 -10.61
N LEU A 190 -9.07 -19.32 -9.43
CA LEU A 190 -8.35 -19.65 -8.19
C LEU A 190 -8.56 -21.10 -7.79
N GLU A 191 -9.81 -21.55 -7.65
CA GLU A 191 -10.15 -22.90 -7.23
C GLU A 191 -9.65 -23.94 -8.22
N LYS A 192 -9.83 -23.70 -9.52
CA LYS A 192 -9.32 -24.57 -10.59
C LYS A 192 -7.79 -24.72 -10.52
N TYR A 193 -7.06 -23.62 -10.36
CA TYR A 193 -5.60 -23.68 -10.28
C TYR A 193 -5.14 -24.52 -9.08
N PHE A 194 -5.76 -24.31 -7.90
CA PHE A 194 -5.41 -25.06 -6.69
C PHE A 194 -5.81 -26.53 -6.78
N ALA A 195 -6.94 -26.88 -7.40
CA ALA A 195 -7.33 -28.27 -7.63
C ALA A 195 -6.29 -29.04 -8.46
N GLU A 196 -5.63 -28.38 -9.42
CA GLU A 196 -4.63 -28.99 -10.29
C GLU A 196 -3.19 -28.95 -9.73
N ASN A 197 -2.84 -27.94 -8.93
CA ASN A 197 -1.45 -27.63 -8.57
C ASN A 197 -1.23 -27.29 -7.09
N GLY A 198 -2.27 -27.31 -6.24
CA GLY A 198 -2.22 -26.80 -4.89
C GLY A 198 -1.18 -27.46 -3.99
N ASP A 199 -0.85 -28.74 -4.24
CA ASP A 199 0.20 -29.50 -3.55
C ASP A 199 1.63 -28.97 -3.81
N LYS A 200 1.84 -28.17 -4.87
CA LYS A 200 3.11 -27.55 -5.25
C LYS A 200 3.21 -26.08 -4.79
N VAL A 201 2.08 -25.49 -4.34
CA VAL A 201 2.03 -24.08 -3.93
C VAL A 201 2.63 -23.92 -2.54
N ALA A 202 3.67 -23.10 -2.45
CA ALA A 202 4.28 -22.69 -1.17
C ALA A 202 3.40 -21.63 -0.48
N ALA A 203 2.99 -20.62 -1.23
CA ALA A 203 2.21 -19.51 -0.71
C ALA A 203 1.28 -18.88 -1.76
N LEU A 204 0.20 -18.29 -1.27
CA LEU A 204 -0.63 -17.33 -1.96
C LEU A 204 -0.46 -15.98 -1.27
N ILE A 205 -0.03 -14.94 -2.00
CA ILE A 205 0.07 -13.57 -1.50
C ILE A 205 -1.02 -12.70 -2.14
N ILE A 206 -1.69 -11.89 -1.33
CA ILE A 206 -2.77 -11.01 -1.79
C ILE A 206 -2.76 -9.68 -1.04
N GLU A 207 -2.99 -8.56 -1.76
CA GLU A 207 -3.51 -7.35 -1.14
C GLU A 207 -5.00 -7.59 -0.81
N PRO A 208 -5.42 -7.63 0.47
CA PRO A 208 -6.83 -7.92 0.81
C PRO A 208 -7.81 -6.89 0.25
N VAL A 209 -7.35 -5.66 0.02
CA VAL A 209 -7.95 -4.67 -0.86
C VAL A 209 -6.85 -4.21 -1.78
N ALA A 210 -6.98 -4.47 -3.06
CA ALA A 210 -5.96 -4.03 -4.03
C ALA A 210 -5.98 -2.50 -4.14
N CYS A 211 -4.79 -1.88 -4.11
CA CYS A 211 -4.62 -0.43 -4.20
C CYS A 211 -3.62 -0.01 -5.27
N ASN A 212 -3.02 -0.96 -5.98
CA ASN A 212 -2.04 -0.72 -7.05
C ASN A 212 -2.64 -0.92 -8.46
N MET A 213 -3.95 -1.15 -8.52
CA MET A 213 -4.78 -1.06 -9.72
C MET A 213 -5.98 -0.11 -9.50
N GLY A 214 -5.79 0.89 -8.62
CA GLY A 214 -6.82 1.63 -7.95
C GLY A 214 -7.39 0.83 -6.78
N VAL A 215 -8.29 1.43 -6.01
CA VAL A 215 -8.95 0.73 -4.90
C VAL A 215 -9.97 -0.25 -5.46
N VAL A 216 -9.63 -1.53 -5.42
CA VAL A 216 -10.53 -2.62 -5.84
C VAL A 216 -10.75 -3.57 -4.67
N PRO A 217 -11.95 -3.54 -4.05
CA PRO A 217 -12.27 -4.45 -2.96
C PRO A 217 -12.40 -5.89 -3.47
N PRO A 218 -12.06 -6.89 -2.64
CA PRO A 218 -12.37 -8.28 -2.95
C PRO A 218 -13.88 -8.51 -2.85
N THR A 219 -14.39 -9.44 -3.65
CA THR A 219 -15.72 -10.02 -3.34
C THR A 219 -15.60 -10.90 -2.10
N ARG A 220 -16.70 -11.04 -1.36
CA ARG A 220 -16.71 -11.88 -0.16
C ARG A 220 -16.33 -13.32 -0.48
N GLU A 221 -16.89 -13.86 -1.56
CA GLU A 221 -16.61 -15.20 -2.06
C GLU A 221 -15.13 -15.39 -2.38
N PHE A 222 -14.52 -14.43 -3.09
CA PHE A 222 -13.11 -14.52 -3.51
C PHE A 222 -12.16 -14.52 -2.32
N ILE A 223 -12.35 -13.60 -1.35
CA ILE A 223 -11.43 -13.53 -0.21
C ILE A 223 -11.58 -14.75 0.72
N GLU A 224 -12.77 -15.31 0.85
CA GLU A 224 -13.00 -16.57 1.58
C GLU A 224 -12.38 -17.76 0.84
N ALA A 225 -12.47 -17.80 -0.50
CA ALA A 225 -11.84 -18.84 -1.29
C ALA A 225 -10.32 -18.85 -1.14
N THR A 226 -9.65 -17.69 -1.03
CA THR A 226 -8.19 -17.66 -0.79
C THR A 226 -7.81 -18.39 0.49
N ARG A 227 -8.59 -18.23 1.58
CA ARG A 227 -8.36 -18.95 2.84
C ARG A 227 -8.69 -20.43 2.73
N LYS A 228 -9.78 -20.77 2.06
CA LYS A 228 -10.23 -22.15 1.86
C LYS A 228 -9.16 -22.96 1.12
N VAL A 229 -8.80 -22.54 -0.10
CA VAL A 229 -7.87 -23.31 -0.95
C VAL A 229 -6.48 -23.44 -0.32
N THR A 230 -5.97 -22.38 0.33
CA THR A 230 -4.67 -22.45 0.99
C THR A 230 -4.66 -23.43 2.16
N ARG A 231 -5.75 -23.47 2.95
CA ARG A 231 -5.88 -24.42 4.07
C ARG A 231 -6.00 -25.87 3.57
N GLU A 232 -6.82 -26.12 2.55
CA GLU A 232 -7.03 -27.45 1.99
C GLU A 232 -5.76 -28.09 1.43
N HIS A 233 -4.88 -27.25 0.84
CA HIS A 233 -3.65 -27.71 0.21
C HIS A 233 -2.39 -27.49 1.05
N GLY A 234 -2.51 -26.96 2.27
CA GLY A 234 -1.36 -26.68 3.16
C GLY A 234 -0.41 -25.62 2.60
N ALA A 235 -0.90 -24.72 1.75
CA ALA A 235 -0.19 -23.54 1.29
C ALA A 235 -0.33 -22.40 2.31
N ILE A 236 0.67 -21.52 2.38
CA ILE A 236 0.67 -20.37 3.30
C ILE A 236 -0.12 -19.20 2.68
N LEU A 237 -1.16 -18.73 3.36
CA LEU A 237 -1.84 -17.49 3.00
C LEU A 237 -1.09 -16.30 3.60
N ILE A 238 -0.59 -15.40 2.73
CA ILE A 238 0.07 -14.16 3.11
C ILE A 238 -0.85 -12.98 2.78
N PHE A 239 -1.31 -12.24 3.78
CA PHE A 239 -1.95 -10.96 3.56
C PHE A 239 -0.89 -9.86 3.50
N ASP A 240 -0.79 -9.22 2.34
CA ASP A 240 -0.02 -8.00 2.17
C ASP A 240 -0.85 -6.82 2.66
N GLU A 241 -0.67 -6.49 3.92
CA GLU A 241 -1.31 -5.36 4.60
C GLU A 241 -0.40 -4.12 4.67
N VAL A 242 0.53 -3.98 3.74
CA VAL A 242 1.41 -2.80 3.66
C VAL A 242 0.60 -1.51 3.47
N ILE A 243 -0.55 -1.56 2.77
CA ILE A 243 -1.47 -0.42 2.62
C ILE A 243 -2.63 -0.53 3.62
N THR A 244 -3.25 -1.68 3.72
CA THR A 244 -4.50 -1.89 4.48
C THR A 244 -4.29 -1.98 5.99
N GLY A 245 -3.10 -2.39 6.43
CA GLY A 245 -2.74 -2.52 7.84
C GLY A 245 -2.80 -1.17 8.55
N PHE A 246 -3.47 -1.12 9.69
CA PHE A 246 -3.77 0.10 10.45
C PHE A 246 -4.54 1.18 9.65
N ARG A 247 -4.88 0.91 8.39
CA ARG A 247 -5.63 1.83 7.54
C ARG A 247 -7.14 1.57 7.60
N LEU A 248 -7.55 0.32 7.43
CA LEU A 248 -8.96 -0.06 7.40
C LEU A 248 -9.57 -0.24 8.79
N SER A 249 -8.76 -0.62 9.73
CA SER A 249 -9.05 -0.74 11.16
C SER A 249 -7.73 -0.87 11.92
N TYR A 250 -7.76 -0.84 13.23
CA TYR A 250 -6.57 -1.09 14.05
C TYR A 250 -5.95 -2.47 13.80
N GLY A 251 -6.75 -3.48 13.41
CA GLY A 251 -6.31 -4.82 13.00
C GLY A 251 -6.33 -5.06 11.49
N GLY A 252 -6.29 -4.00 10.68
CA GLY A 252 -6.19 -4.08 9.22
C GLY A 252 -7.41 -4.71 8.53
N ALA A 253 -7.16 -5.23 7.33
CA ALA A 253 -8.17 -5.89 6.51
C ALA A 253 -8.59 -7.25 7.08
N GLN A 254 -7.68 -8.00 7.72
CA GLN A 254 -8.02 -9.29 8.31
C GLN A 254 -9.11 -9.17 9.38
N LYS A 255 -9.07 -8.11 10.20
CA LYS A 255 -10.14 -7.81 11.16
C LYS A 255 -11.43 -7.40 10.46
N ARG A 256 -11.34 -6.56 9.43
CA ARG A 256 -12.51 -6.06 8.69
C ARG A 256 -13.26 -7.18 7.96
N PHE A 257 -12.54 -8.12 7.35
CA PHE A 257 -13.13 -9.24 6.60
C PHE A 257 -13.36 -10.49 7.45
N GLY A 258 -12.80 -10.57 8.66
CA GLY A 258 -12.91 -11.73 9.55
C GLY A 258 -12.12 -12.95 9.03
N ILE A 259 -11.01 -12.72 8.32
CA ILE A 259 -10.16 -13.76 7.75
C ILE A 259 -8.77 -13.66 8.36
N THR A 260 -8.31 -14.75 8.97
CA THR A 260 -6.98 -14.84 9.57
C THR A 260 -6.01 -15.50 8.59
N PRO A 261 -5.00 -14.78 8.08
CA PRO A 261 -3.94 -15.36 7.25
C PRO A 261 -2.94 -16.16 8.12
N ASP A 262 -2.06 -16.91 7.47
CA ASP A 262 -0.95 -17.59 8.14
C ASP A 262 0.23 -16.65 8.39
N MET A 263 0.43 -15.69 7.49
CA MET A 263 1.42 -14.62 7.59
C MET A 263 0.84 -13.28 7.16
N THR A 264 1.40 -12.21 7.69
CA THR A 264 1.02 -10.83 7.37
C THR A 264 2.27 -9.98 7.15
N THR A 265 2.23 -9.09 6.17
CA THR A 265 3.22 -8.02 6.01
C THR A 265 2.57 -6.67 6.29
N VAL A 266 3.23 -5.81 7.04
CA VAL A 266 2.81 -4.44 7.34
C VAL A 266 3.93 -3.46 7.00
N GLY A 267 3.56 -2.23 6.65
CA GLY A 267 4.51 -1.18 6.30
C GLY A 267 3.84 0.19 6.41
N LYS A 268 4.37 1.18 5.69
CA LYS A 268 3.75 2.52 5.62
C LYS A 268 3.40 3.10 7.00
N ILE A 269 2.15 2.98 7.45
CA ILE A 269 1.66 3.53 8.72
C ILE A 269 2.49 3.04 9.92
N VAL A 270 2.92 1.77 9.91
CA VAL A 270 3.70 1.19 11.02
C VAL A 270 5.02 1.93 11.28
N GLY A 271 5.57 2.58 10.27
CA GLY A 271 6.80 3.38 10.39
C GLY A 271 6.58 4.83 10.82
N GLY A 272 5.33 5.32 10.92
CA GLY A 272 5.04 6.70 11.31
C GLY A 272 5.66 7.77 10.40
N GLY A 273 5.95 7.42 9.13
CA GLY A 273 6.65 8.29 8.18
C GLY A 273 8.13 7.97 8.00
N PHE A 274 8.68 7.05 8.79
CA PHE A 274 10.06 6.57 8.70
C PHE A 274 10.15 5.20 8.00
N PRO A 275 11.32 4.84 7.45
CA PRO A 275 11.52 3.54 6.81
C PRO A 275 11.39 2.39 7.81
N ALA A 276 10.21 1.78 7.88
CA ALA A 276 9.94 0.57 8.63
C ALA A 276 8.80 -0.22 8.01
N ALA A 277 8.92 -1.52 8.09
CA ALA A 277 7.92 -2.52 7.78
C ALA A 277 8.15 -3.73 8.67
N ALA A 278 7.23 -4.69 8.66
CA ALA A 278 7.43 -5.96 9.34
C ALA A 278 6.75 -7.09 8.56
N PHE A 279 7.26 -8.29 8.73
CA PHE A 279 6.58 -9.52 8.38
C PHE A 279 6.50 -10.42 9.59
N GLY A 280 5.43 -11.18 9.68
CA GLY A 280 5.21 -12.08 10.79
C GLY A 280 4.09 -13.07 10.49
N GLY A 281 3.84 -13.96 11.41
CA GLY A 281 2.83 -15.01 11.27
C GLY A 281 2.80 -15.94 12.46
N ARG A 282 2.21 -17.11 12.26
CA ARG A 282 2.18 -18.20 13.24
C ARG A 282 3.59 -18.53 13.73
N ALA A 283 3.70 -18.88 15.00
CA ALA A 283 4.99 -19.14 15.64
C ALA A 283 5.76 -20.31 15.00
N ASP A 284 5.06 -21.36 14.58
CA ASP A 284 5.65 -22.53 13.90
C ASP A 284 6.25 -22.16 12.54
N ILE A 285 5.58 -21.28 11.75
CA ILE A 285 6.09 -20.77 10.48
C ILE A 285 7.30 -19.89 10.71
N MET A 286 7.24 -18.97 11.67
CA MET A 286 8.33 -18.05 11.94
C MET A 286 9.57 -18.71 12.58
N SER A 287 9.44 -19.92 13.15
CA SER A 287 10.56 -20.65 13.75
C SER A 287 11.61 -21.13 12.73
N VAL A 288 11.26 -21.18 11.43
CA VAL A 288 12.25 -21.52 10.39
C VAL A 288 13.23 -20.38 10.08
N LEU A 289 12.96 -19.17 10.62
CA LEU A 289 13.79 -17.99 10.37
C LEU A 289 15.04 -18.00 11.25
N ALA A 290 16.22 -17.72 10.66
CA ALA A 290 17.47 -17.59 11.39
C ALA A 290 17.37 -16.52 12.50
N PRO A 291 17.97 -16.70 13.70
CA PRO A 291 18.91 -17.78 14.07
C PRO A 291 18.26 -19.08 14.55
N GLU A 292 16.95 -19.20 14.62
CA GLU A 292 16.28 -20.42 15.09
C GLU A 292 16.22 -21.50 14.00
N GLY A 293 16.06 -21.10 12.74
CA GLY A 293 15.97 -22.00 11.60
C GLY A 293 16.92 -21.61 10.45
N PRO A 294 16.84 -22.34 9.32
CA PRO A 294 17.79 -22.16 8.22
C PRO A 294 17.47 -21.01 7.26
N VAL A 295 16.29 -20.38 7.36
CA VAL A 295 15.89 -19.30 6.44
C VAL A 295 16.57 -17.99 6.83
N TYR A 296 17.40 -17.47 5.94
CA TYR A 296 18.19 -16.26 6.21
C TYR A 296 17.43 -14.99 5.85
N GLN A 297 17.51 -14.00 6.74
CA GLN A 297 17.14 -12.60 6.53
C GLN A 297 17.95 -11.72 7.48
N ALA A 298 18.41 -10.56 7.00
CA ALA A 298 19.14 -9.59 7.81
C ALA A 298 18.92 -8.17 7.25
N GLY A 299 19.12 -7.15 8.09
CA GLY A 299 19.06 -5.74 7.71
C GLY A 299 19.73 -4.87 8.75
N THR A 300 20.77 -4.13 8.37
CA THR A 300 21.56 -3.29 9.31
C THR A 300 20.71 -2.26 10.04
N LEU A 301 19.74 -1.65 9.36
CA LEU A 301 18.86 -0.61 9.91
C LEU A 301 17.48 -1.13 10.33
N SER A 302 17.24 -2.44 10.22
CA SER A 302 15.99 -3.06 10.67
C SER A 302 15.83 -2.88 12.18
N GLY A 303 14.68 -2.33 12.60
CA GLY A 303 14.44 -2.03 14.01
C GLY A 303 15.16 -0.78 14.53
N ASN A 304 15.59 0.15 13.65
CA ASN A 304 16.26 1.36 14.09
C ASN A 304 15.38 2.17 15.07
N PRO A 305 15.99 2.76 16.13
CA PRO A 305 15.24 3.38 17.22
C PRO A 305 14.31 4.50 16.79
N VAL A 306 14.67 5.25 15.76
CA VAL A 306 13.89 6.41 15.29
C VAL A 306 12.58 5.95 14.66
N ALA A 307 12.64 4.98 13.76
CA ALA A 307 11.46 4.39 13.12
C ALA A 307 10.59 3.64 14.15
N MET A 308 11.20 2.95 15.12
CA MET A 308 10.47 2.24 16.17
C MET A 308 9.71 3.21 17.07
N ALA A 309 10.33 4.32 17.49
CA ALA A 309 9.69 5.35 18.31
C ALA A 309 8.55 6.06 17.58
N ALA A 310 8.77 6.45 16.31
CA ALA A 310 7.74 7.06 15.47
C ALA A 310 6.57 6.11 15.21
N GLY A 311 6.85 4.86 14.89
CA GLY A 311 5.84 3.81 14.70
C GLY A 311 5.02 3.56 15.95
N TYR A 312 5.67 3.40 17.09
CA TYR A 312 4.99 3.20 18.37
C TYR A 312 4.03 4.34 18.69
N GLU A 313 4.50 5.60 18.59
CA GLU A 313 3.65 6.75 18.89
C GLU A 313 2.49 6.87 17.89
N THR A 314 2.71 6.50 16.63
CA THR A 314 1.64 6.45 15.62
C THR A 314 0.58 5.40 16.00
N LEU A 315 0.98 4.17 16.29
CA LEU A 315 0.05 3.10 16.65
C LEU A 315 -0.66 3.36 17.99
N LYS A 316 0.02 3.99 18.92
CA LYS A 316 -0.57 4.40 20.21
C LYS A 316 -1.73 5.37 19.99
N GLN A 317 -1.55 6.43 19.17
CA GLN A 317 -2.60 7.37 18.84
C GLN A 317 -3.75 6.71 18.06
N LEU A 318 -3.45 5.81 17.14
CA LEU A 318 -4.47 5.06 16.37
C LEU A 318 -5.27 4.08 17.24
N GLY A 319 -4.69 3.58 18.31
CA GLY A 319 -5.37 2.71 19.29
C GLY A 319 -6.28 3.43 20.26
N GLU A 320 -6.34 4.77 20.25
CA GLU A 320 -7.24 5.53 21.10
C GLU A 320 -8.71 5.30 20.70
N PRO A 321 -9.64 5.17 21.66
CA PRO A 321 -11.06 5.00 21.37
C PRO A 321 -11.63 6.14 20.54
N GLY A 322 -12.50 5.82 19.56
CA GLY A 322 -13.18 6.80 18.71
C GLY A 322 -12.40 7.21 17.46
N VAL A 323 -11.11 6.84 17.32
CA VAL A 323 -10.28 7.25 16.18
C VAL A 323 -10.79 6.66 14.86
N TYR A 324 -11.05 5.35 14.83
CA TYR A 324 -11.53 4.69 13.61
C TYR A 324 -13.00 4.98 13.33
N GLU A 325 -13.81 5.15 14.37
CA GLU A 325 -15.20 5.56 14.25
C GLU A 325 -15.32 6.95 13.58
N LEU A 326 -14.50 7.91 14.01
CA LEU A 326 -14.44 9.25 13.40
C LEU A 326 -13.95 9.18 11.94
N LEU A 327 -12.94 8.37 11.65
CA LEU A 327 -12.45 8.18 10.29
C LEU A 327 -13.52 7.57 9.39
N GLU A 328 -14.25 6.57 9.87
CA GLU A 328 -15.30 5.90 9.11
C GLU A 328 -16.51 6.80 8.87
N GLU A 329 -16.97 7.52 9.90
CA GLU A 329 -18.07 8.50 9.77
C GLU A 329 -17.73 9.57 8.73
N ARG A 330 -16.56 10.18 8.86
CA ARG A 330 -16.11 11.25 7.97
C ARG A 330 -15.92 10.77 6.52
N SER A 331 -15.34 9.58 6.36
CA SER A 331 -15.14 8.98 5.04
C SER A 331 -16.46 8.62 4.38
N ASN A 332 -17.38 7.98 5.11
CA ASN A 332 -18.69 7.61 4.58
C ASN A 332 -19.50 8.84 4.13
N ARG A 333 -19.47 9.93 4.91
CA ARG A 333 -20.12 11.18 4.54
C ARG A 333 -19.55 11.79 3.25
N PHE A 334 -18.22 11.83 3.13
CA PHE A 334 -17.54 12.34 1.93
C PHE A 334 -17.85 11.46 0.71
N LEU A 335 -17.69 10.14 0.84
CA LEU A 335 -17.83 9.19 -0.26
C LEU A 335 -19.27 9.10 -0.76
N SER A 336 -20.27 9.09 0.12
CA SER A 336 -21.68 9.09 -0.29
C SER A 336 -22.09 10.35 -1.07
N ARG A 337 -21.45 11.48 -0.77
CA ARG A 337 -21.66 12.73 -1.54
C ARG A 337 -20.90 12.70 -2.85
N LEU A 338 -19.69 12.14 -2.85
CA LEU A 338 -18.88 11.97 -4.06
C LEU A 338 -19.60 11.09 -5.09
N GLU A 339 -20.18 9.97 -4.66
CA GLU A 339 -20.98 9.07 -5.51
C GLU A 339 -22.13 9.80 -6.19
N LYS A 340 -22.86 10.65 -5.45
CA LYS A 340 -23.94 11.50 -6.03
C LYS A 340 -23.43 12.53 -7.04
N ILE A 341 -22.25 13.13 -6.79
CA ILE A 341 -21.65 14.12 -7.70
C ILE A 341 -21.28 13.46 -9.04
N VAL A 342 -20.81 12.22 -9.03
CA VAL A 342 -20.35 11.53 -10.25
C VAL A 342 -21.42 10.69 -10.93
N GLU A 343 -22.59 10.55 -10.32
CA GLU A 343 -23.73 9.78 -10.86
C GLU A 343 -24.08 10.23 -12.28
N GLY A 344 -24.18 9.27 -13.21
CA GLY A 344 -24.48 9.53 -14.62
C GLY A 344 -23.37 10.20 -15.43
N LYS A 345 -22.18 10.42 -14.85
CA LYS A 345 -21.06 11.12 -15.51
C LYS A 345 -19.99 10.19 -16.07
N GLY A 346 -20.23 8.87 -16.17
CA GLY A 346 -19.22 7.91 -16.65
C GLY A 346 -18.00 7.85 -15.74
N ILE A 347 -18.22 7.90 -14.44
CA ILE A 347 -17.19 7.77 -13.41
C ILE A 347 -17.68 6.77 -12.36
N GLN A 348 -16.84 5.80 -12.03
CA GLN A 348 -17.06 4.86 -10.93
C GLN A 348 -16.23 5.29 -9.72
N VAL A 349 -16.78 5.17 -8.53
CA VAL A 349 -16.05 5.38 -7.27
C VAL A 349 -15.96 4.05 -6.54
N ASN A 350 -14.76 3.51 -6.45
CA ASN A 350 -14.51 2.37 -5.56
C ASN A 350 -13.90 2.88 -4.26
N HIS A 351 -14.34 2.32 -3.14
CA HIS A 351 -13.79 2.69 -1.84
C HIS A 351 -13.88 1.58 -0.80
N VAL A 352 -13.00 1.61 0.18
CA VAL A 352 -13.07 0.81 1.41
C VAL A 352 -12.51 1.65 2.56
N GLY A 353 -13.34 1.98 3.55
CA GLY A 353 -12.95 2.84 4.66
C GLY A 353 -12.44 4.19 4.17
N THR A 354 -11.21 4.53 4.50
CA THR A 354 -10.57 5.82 4.16
C THR A 354 -9.86 5.84 2.79
N MET A 355 -9.96 4.77 2.02
CA MET A 355 -9.30 4.62 0.71
C MET A 355 -10.34 4.70 -0.40
N PHE A 356 -10.05 5.45 -1.47
CA PHE A 356 -10.94 5.52 -2.63
C PHE A 356 -10.18 5.81 -3.92
N THR A 357 -10.77 5.41 -5.03
CA THR A 357 -10.33 5.76 -6.40
C THR A 357 -11.53 6.16 -7.23
N MET A 358 -11.38 7.23 -8.01
CA MET A 358 -12.31 7.61 -9.07
C MET A 358 -11.80 7.06 -10.39
N PHE A 359 -12.53 6.12 -10.97
CA PHE A 359 -12.25 5.58 -12.29
C PHE A 359 -13.13 6.29 -13.32
N PHE A 360 -12.51 6.88 -14.32
CA PHE A 360 -13.22 7.46 -15.46
C PHE A 360 -13.64 6.34 -16.42
N ASN A 361 -14.68 5.63 -16.03
CA ASN A 361 -15.15 4.39 -16.66
C ASN A 361 -16.67 4.29 -16.50
N ASP A 362 -17.38 3.93 -17.57
CA ASP A 362 -18.84 3.75 -17.56
C ASP A 362 -19.26 2.42 -16.89
N GLN A 363 -18.33 1.47 -16.79
CA GLN A 363 -18.62 0.14 -16.26
C GLN A 363 -17.97 -0.03 -14.86
N PRO A 364 -18.56 -0.87 -14.01
CA PRO A 364 -17.99 -1.22 -12.70
C PRO A 364 -16.57 -1.76 -12.83
N VAL A 365 -15.66 -1.32 -11.96
CA VAL A 365 -14.26 -1.76 -11.92
C VAL A 365 -14.09 -2.78 -10.80
N ARG A 366 -13.84 -4.04 -11.15
CA ARG A 366 -13.74 -5.17 -10.23
C ARG A 366 -12.42 -5.89 -10.26
N ASN A 367 -11.59 -5.61 -11.27
CA ASN A 367 -10.28 -6.23 -11.48
C ASN A 367 -9.38 -5.33 -12.34
N PHE A 368 -8.16 -5.78 -12.59
CA PHE A 368 -7.18 -5.01 -13.35
C PHE A 368 -7.59 -4.77 -14.80
N GLN A 369 -8.27 -5.72 -15.44
CA GLN A 369 -8.71 -5.57 -16.83
C GLN A 369 -9.79 -4.49 -16.96
N ASP A 370 -10.65 -4.34 -15.95
CA ASP A 370 -11.64 -3.26 -15.91
C ASP A 370 -10.95 -1.90 -15.67
N THR A 371 -9.96 -1.84 -14.76
CA THR A 371 -9.18 -0.60 -14.56
C THR A 371 -8.53 -0.11 -15.85
N LYS A 372 -7.98 -1.00 -16.68
CA LYS A 372 -7.33 -0.66 -17.95
C LYS A 372 -8.27 -0.02 -18.99
N LYS A 373 -9.58 -0.24 -18.87
CA LYS A 373 -10.60 0.38 -19.76
C LYS A 373 -10.90 1.83 -19.39
N SER A 374 -10.40 2.32 -18.26
CA SER A 374 -10.66 3.69 -17.80
C SER A 374 -9.95 4.74 -18.65
N ASP A 375 -10.60 5.88 -18.87
CA ASP A 375 -10.09 6.98 -19.69
C ASP A 375 -8.95 7.72 -18.97
N GLN A 376 -7.70 7.44 -19.42
CA GLN A 376 -6.48 8.03 -18.86
C GLN A 376 -6.34 9.51 -19.18
N GLU A 377 -6.81 9.97 -20.34
CA GLU A 377 -6.71 11.39 -20.74
C GLU A 377 -7.68 12.25 -19.95
N ARG A 378 -8.91 11.76 -19.75
CA ARG A 378 -9.91 12.44 -18.92
C ARG A 378 -9.43 12.53 -17.47
N PHE A 379 -8.85 11.45 -16.93
CA PHE A 379 -8.22 11.48 -15.61
C PHE A 379 -7.09 12.50 -15.54
N ALA A 380 -6.22 12.56 -16.55
CA ALA A 380 -5.10 13.50 -16.56
C ALA A 380 -5.57 14.96 -16.56
N ARG A 381 -6.68 15.29 -17.29
CA ARG A 381 -7.32 16.61 -17.22
C ARG A 381 -7.88 16.90 -15.84
N TYR A 382 -8.62 15.96 -15.26
CA TYR A 382 -9.14 16.06 -13.90
C TYR A 382 -8.01 16.32 -12.88
N PHE A 383 -6.93 15.55 -12.92
CA PHE A 383 -5.77 15.73 -12.04
C PHE A 383 -5.21 17.15 -12.11
N ARG A 384 -4.98 17.68 -13.33
CA ARG A 384 -4.48 19.03 -13.51
C ARG A 384 -5.44 20.10 -13.00
N ASN A 385 -6.75 19.92 -13.22
CA ASN A 385 -7.78 20.82 -12.70
C ASN A 385 -7.81 20.85 -11.16
N MET A 386 -7.67 19.69 -10.51
CA MET A 386 -7.58 19.59 -9.05
C MET A 386 -6.30 20.27 -8.53
N LEU A 387 -5.18 20.03 -9.20
CA LEU A 387 -3.90 20.66 -8.84
C LEU A 387 -3.96 22.19 -8.93
N ASP A 388 -4.62 22.75 -9.95
CA ASP A 388 -4.82 24.19 -10.10
C ASP A 388 -5.70 24.78 -8.98
N ARG A 389 -6.58 23.97 -8.38
CA ARG A 389 -7.39 24.34 -7.21
C ARG A 389 -6.67 24.12 -5.88
N GLY A 390 -5.41 23.72 -5.92
CA GLY A 390 -4.63 23.48 -4.70
C GLY A 390 -4.98 22.14 -4.01
N ILE A 391 -5.33 21.12 -4.79
CA ILE A 391 -5.60 19.78 -4.30
C ILE A 391 -4.70 18.79 -5.04
N TYR A 392 -3.91 18.03 -4.29
CA TYR A 392 -3.04 16.99 -4.81
C TYR A 392 -3.68 15.62 -4.58
N VAL A 393 -4.30 15.07 -5.62
CA VAL A 393 -4.79 13.70 -5.65
C VAL A 393 -3.69 12.75 -6.11
N SER A 394 -3.85 11.44 -5.93
CA SER A 394 -2.91 10.47 -6.49
C SER A 394 -2.82 10.61 -8.00
N PRO A 395 -1.61 10.67 -8.60
CA PRO A 395 -1.42 11.04 -10.00
C PRO A 395 -1.66 9.89 -11.00
N SER A 396 -2.50 8.94 -10.61
CA SER A 396 -2.91 7.82 -11.45
C SER A 396 -4.21 7.23 -10.94
N GLN A 397 -5.13 6.84 -11.82
CA GLN A 397 -6.30 6.07 -11.41
C GLN A 397 -5.99 4.58 -11.14
N PHE A 398 -4.72 4.17 -11.27
CA PHE A 398 -4.22 2.90 -10.74
C PHE A 398 -3.75 3.00 -9.27
N GLU A 399 -3.93 4.16 -8.65
CA GLU A 399 -3.52 4.42 -7.27
C GLU A 399 -4.73 4.82 -6.40
N GLY A 400 -4.61 4.59 -5.10
CA GLY A 400 -5.60 5.04 -4.13
C GLY A 400 -5.41 6.48 -3.68
N ASN A 401 -6.51 7.14 -3.32
CA ASN A 401 -6.52 8.37 -2.54
C ASN A 401 -6.87 8.02 -1.09
N PHE A 402 -6.38 8.82 -0.13
CA PHE A 402 -6.42 8.49 1.29
C PHE A 402 -6.97 9.65 2.12
N ILE A 403 -8.06 9.41 2.83
CA ILE A 403 -8.57 10.33 3.85
C ILE A 403 -7.79 10.11 5.15
N SER A 404 -7.44 11.20 5.82
CA SER A 404 -6.73 11.19 7.10
C SER A 404 -7.55 11.89 8.19
N LEU A 405 -7.14 11.74 9.45
CA LEU A 405 -7.75 12.46 10.58
C LEU A 405 -7.68 13.98 10.45
N CYS A 406 -6.73 14.50 9.66
CA CYS A 406 -6.57 15.93 9.45
C CYS A 406 -7.45 16.52 8.34
N HIS A 407 -8.11 15.69 7.54
CA HIS A 407 -9.10 16.15 6.57
C HIS A 407 -10.40 16.49 7.30
N THR A 408 -10.54 17.76 7.73
CA THR A 408 -11.75 18.23 8.39
C THR A 408 -12.94 18.27 7.41
N ASP A 409 -14.13 18.45 7.94
CA ASP A 409 -15.35 18.50 7.15
C ASP A 409 -15.34 19.67 6.15
N GLU A 410 -14.82 20.83 6.56
CA GLU A 410 -14.70 22.02 5.70
C GLU A 410 -13.73 21.74 4.54
N ILE A 411 -12.63 21.02 4.79
CA ILE A 411 -11.69 20.62 3.74
C ILE A 411 -12.35 19.66 2.77
N LEU A 412 -13.06 18.65 3.27
CA LEU A 412 -13.75 17.66 2.46
C LEU A 412 -14.89 18.30 1.63
N ASP A 413 -15.63 19.26 2.18
CA ASP A 413 -16.63 20.03 1.46
C ASP A 413 -16.02 20.85 0.31
N TYR A 414 -14.91 21.52 0.56
CA TYR A 414 -14.18 22.26 -0.49
C TYR A 414 -13.70 21.32 -1.61
N VAL A 415 -13.20 20.13 -1.22
CA VAL A 415 -12.72 19.12 -2.20
C VAL A 415 -13.87 18.57 -3.04
N LEU A 416 -15.04 18.26 -2.45
CA LEU A 416 -16.22 17.82 -3.21
C LEU A 416 -16.66 18.85 -4.24
N LYS A 417 -16.75 20.13 -3.85
CA LYS A 417 -17.04 21.22 -4.79
C LYS A 417 -16.01 21.31 -5.92
N SER A 418 -14.74 21.18 -5.56
CA SER A 418 -13.64 21.21 -6.55
C SER A 418 -13.68 20.02 -7.52
N ILE A 419 -14.06 18.84 -7.04
CA ILE A 419 -14.29 17.65 -7.89
C ILE A 419 -15.42 17.91 -8.86
N GLU A 420 -16.57 18.38 -8.38
CA GLU A 420 -17.74 18.68 -9.23
C GLU A 420 -17.41 19.64 -10.38
N GLU A 421 -16.61 20.68 -10.09
CA GLU A 421 -16.15 21.66 -11.07
C GLU A 421 -15.03 21.14 -12.00
N SER A 422 -14.40 20.00 -11.67
CA SER A 422 -13.22 19.48 -12.38
C SER A 422 -13.49 18.26 -13.27
N ILE A 423 -14.63 17.59 -13.10
CA ILE A 423 -14.98 16.33 -13.82
C ILE A 423 -15.80 16.58 -15.10
N GLY A 424 -16.13 17.85 -15.40
CA GLY A 424 -16.85 18.27 -16.59
C GLY A 424 -16.12 18.03 -17.91
#